data_5eef433638007ca53763a3d9f1181e04
#
_entry.id   5eef433638007ca53763a3d9f1181e04
#
_cell.length_a   1.000
_cell.length_b   1.000
_cell.length_c   1.000
_cell.angle_alpha   90.00
_cell.angle_beta   90.00
_cell.angle_gamma   90.00
#
_symmetry.space_group_name_H-M   'P 1'
#
loop_
_entity.id
_entity.type
_entity.pdbx_description
1 polymer ?
#
loop_
_entity_poly.entity_id
_entity_poly.type
_entity_poly.pdbx_seq_one_letter_code
_entity_poly.pdbx_strand_id
1 'polypeptide(L)'
;LVKEYYFSKKLRELANLIKSGKPIINMGIGSPDLFPSKSIIDVLKNSLTDQNAHKYQSYQGLLELREAISKFYLKFFNVQSNPINEVLPLMGSKEGIMHISMAFLNPGDEVLIPNPGYPTYSSVTKLVEAIPVSYDLNNKNNWFPDLTVLEKKDLSKVKIMWINYPHMPTGANADVTTFSKLISWAREKGILLI
;
A
#
# COMPACT_ATOMS: atom_id res chain seq x y z
N LEU A 1 -4.27 8.86 -20.05
CA LEU A 1 -3.08 9.66 -19.74
C LEU A 1 -3.03 9.91 -18.24
N VAL A 2 -1.92 9.57 -17.60
CA VAL A 2 -1.68 9.78 -16.17
C VAL A 2 -1.38 11.27 -15.96
N LYS A 3 -2.18 11.93 -15.11
CA LYS A 3 -1.94 13.32 -14.72
C LYS A 3 -0.82 13.40 -13.69
N GLU A 4 -0.15 14.54 -13.62
CA GLU A 4 0.83 14.80 -12.57
C GLU A 4 0.21 14.56 -11.18
N TYR A 5 0.99 13.94 -10.31
CA TYR A 5 0.57 13.63 -8.95
C TYR A 5 0.21 14.90 -8.18
N TYR A 6 -1.00 14.95 -7.65
CA TYR A 6 -1.56 16.13 -6.98
C TYR A 6 -0.64 16.72 -5.91
N PHE A 7 -0.09 15.86 -5.05
CA PHE A 7 0.79 16.30 -3.97
C PHE A 7 2.10 16.92 -4.48
N SER A 8 2.68 16.44 -5.59
CA SER A 8 3.89 17.05 -6.18
C SER A 8 3.64 18.49 -6.56
N LYS A 9 2.48 18.77 -7.18
CA LYS A 9 2.07 20.13 -7.54
C LYS A 9 1.87 21.00 -6.29
N LYS A 10 1.15 20.48 -5.28
CA LYS A 10 0.87 21.22 -4.04
C LYS A 10 2.12 21.53 -3.23
N LEU A 11 3.07 20.59 -3.17
CA LEU A 11 4.34 20.81 -2.48
C LEU A 11 5.18 21.90 -3.14
N ARG A 12 5.18 22.00 -4.48
CA ARG A 12 5.86 23.10 -5.18
C ARG A 12 5.17 24.45 -4.88
N GLU A 13 3.84 24.49 -4.87
CA GLU A 13 3.09 25.70 -4.49
C GLU A 13 3.45 26.14 -3.07
N LEU A 14 3.46 25.20 -2.10
CA LEU A 14 3.83 25.48 -0.71
C LEU A 14 5.28 25.96 -0.59
N ALA A 15 6.23 25.31 -1.26
CA ALA A 15 7.62 25.71 -1.25
C ALA A 15 7.80 27.16 -1.76
N ASN A 16 7.09 27.54 -2.82
CA ASN A 16 7.11 28.89 -3.35
C ASN A 16 6.54 29.93 -2.37
N LEU A 17 5.45 29.58 -1.68
CA LEU A 17 4.85 30.44 -0.66
C LEU A 17 5.78 30.65 0.54
N ILE A 18 6.43 29.58 1.02
CA ILE A 18 7.43 29.64 2.10
C ILE A 18 8.61 30.53 1.66
N LYS A 19 9.12 30.31 0.44
CA LYS A 19 10.22 31.11 -0.11
C LYS A 19 9.87 32.59 -0.25
N SER A 20 8.59 32.91 -0.46
CA SER A 20 8.10 34.33 -0.49
C SER A 20 7.90 34.94 0.90
N GLY A 21 8.31 34.26 1.98
CA GLY A 21 8.21 34.75 3.36
C GLY A 21 6.85 34.59 4.02
N LYS A 22 5.93 33.83 3.43
CA LYS A 22 4.63 33.54 4.08
C LYS A 22 4.80 32.55 5.23
N PRO A 23 4.22 32.80 6.42
CA PRO A 23 4.28 31.92 7.56
C PRO A 23 3.33 30.73 7.33
N ILE A 24 3.86 29.64 6.74
CA ILE A 24 3.07 28.44 6.44
C ILE A 24 3.52 27.29 7.33
N ILE A 25 2.56 26.67 8.00
CA ILE A 25 2.73 25.37 8.68
C ILE A 25 2.25 24.30 7.72
N ASN A 26 3.19 23.47 7.23
CA ASN A 26 2.85 22.36 6.34
C ASN A 26 2.40 21.13 7.12
N MET A 27 1.11 20.85 7.08
CA MET A 27 0.50 19.64 7.66
C MET A 27 0.05 18.63 6.59
N GLY A 28 0.47 18.82 5.34
CA GLY A 28 0.06 17.97 4.21
C GLY A 28 0.86 16.68 4.04
N ILE A 29 1.99 16.54 4.76
CA ILE A 29 2.82 15.33 4.73
C ILE A 29 3.14 14.91 6.15
N GLY A 30 2.79 13.65 6.48
CA GLY A 30 3.23 13.00 7.70
C GLY A 30 4.62 12.41 7.52
N SER A 31 5.66 13.15 7.92
CA SER A 31 7.02 12.62 8.02
C SER A 31 7.36 12.34 9.48
N PRO A 32 8.12 11.25 9.77
CA PRO A 32 8.66 11.04 11.10
C PRO A 32 9.51 12.25 11.53
N ASP A 33 9.29 12.74 12.74
CA ASP A 33 10.01 13.87 13.34
C ASP A 33 11.08 13.42 14.37
N LEU A 34 11.04 12.15 14.76
CA LEU A 34 12.02 11.54 15.64
C LEU A 34 13.08 10.76 14.86
N PHE A 35 14.30 10.78 15.37
CA PHE A 35 15.38 9.98 14.82
C PHE A 35 15.16 8.48 15.13
N PRO A 36 15.63 7.57 14.24
CA PRO A 36 15.75 6.15 14.58
C PRO A 36 16.62 5.96 15.84
N SER A 37 16.44 4.85 16.55
CA SER A 37 17.27 4.56 17.71
C SER A 37 18.76 4.52 17.32
N LYS A 38 19.63 4.94 18.26
CA LYS A 38 21.07 4.93 18.03
C LYS A 38 21.59 3.54 17.62
N SER A 39 21.04 2.49 18.21
CA SER A 39 21.43 1.11 17.88
C SER A 39 21.18 0.75 16.41
N ILE A 40 20.07 1.20 15.81
CA ILE A 40 19.78 0.98 14.38
C ILE A 40 20.77 1.75 13.51
N ILE A 41 21.05 3.01 13.86
CA ILE A 41 21.99 3.84 13.14
C ILE A 41 23.41 3.24 13.19
N ASP A 42 23.84 2.75 14.34
CA ASP A 42 25.16 2.16 14.52
C ASP A 42 25.30 0.84 13.72
N VAL A 43 24.27 -0.01 13.69
CA VAL A 43 24.27 -1.22 12.85
C VAL A 43 24.39 -0.85 11.37
N LEU A 44 23.64 0.15 10.90
CA LEU A 44 23.74 0.60 9.50
C LEU A 44 25.15 1.12 9.16
N LYS A 45 25.73 1.94 10.03
CA LYS A 45 27.11 2.44 9.86
C LYS A 45 28.13 1.31 9.79
N ASN A 46 28.02 0.33 10.69
CA ASN A 46 28.94 -0.80 10.74
C ASN A 46 28.77 -1.70 9.49
N SER A 47 27.56 -1.90 8.99
CA SER A 47 27.32 -2.71 7.81
C SER A 47 27.95 -2.13 6.54
N LEU A 48 28.16 -0.82 6.47
CA LEU A 48 28.85 -0.18 5.33
C LEU A 48 30.33 -0.55 5.23
N THR A 49 30.94 -1.07 6.29
CA THR A 49 32.34 -1.53 6.29
C THR A 49 32.48 -3.00 5.87
N ASP A 50 31.36 -3.72 5.73
CA ASP A 50 31.37 -5.09 5.22
C ASP A 50 31.64 -5.07 3.71
N GLN A 51 32.69 -5.78 3.28
CA GLN A 51 33.07 -5.88 1.87
C GLN A 51 31.96 -6.48 0.98
N ASN A 52 31.04 -7.26 1.55
CA ASN A 52 29.95 -7.86 0.83
C ASN A 52 28.74 -6.93 0.67
N ALA A 53 28.64 -5.86 1.48
CA ALA A 53 27.54 -4.91 1.41
C ALA A 53 27.44 -4.15 0.08
N HIS A 54 28.55 -4.11 -0.70
CA HIS A 54 28.65 -3.36 -1.95
C HIS A 54 28.53 -4.23 -3.21
N LYS A 55 28.21 -5.51 -3.05
CA LYS A 55 28.08 -6.47 -4.17
C LYS A 55 26.66 -6.49 -4.71
N TYR A 56 26.50 -7.00 -5.93
CA TYR A 56 25.17 -7.34 -6.46
C TYR A 56 24.44 -8.30 -5.54
N GLN A 57 23.15 -8.04 -5.37
CA GLN A 57 22.27 -8.84 -4.54
C GLN A 57 21.26 -9.62 -5.39
N SER A 58 20.64 -10.63 -4.79
CA SER A 58 19.56 -11.38 -5.41
C SER A 58 18.36 -10.47 -5.72
N TYR A 59 17.67 -10.72 -6.83
CA TYR A 59 16.38 -10.06 -7.16
C TYR A 59 15.31 -10.25 -6.08
N GLN A 60 15.41 -11.31 -5.31
CA GLN A 60 14.50 -11.58 -4.19
C GLN A 60 14.89 -10.82 -2.91
N GLY A 61 15.99 -10.09 -2.91
CA GLY A 61 16.57 -9.47 -1.72
C GLY A 61 17.37 -10.44 -0.85
N LEU A 62 18.04 -9.91 0.16
CA LEU A 62 18.85 -10.71 1.10
C LEU A 62 17.98 -11.73 1.84
N LEU A 63 18.47 -12.97 1.96
CA LEU A 63 17.77 -14.02 2.70
C LEU A 63 17.59 -13.64 4.17
N GLU A 64 18.62 -13.07 4.79
CA GLU A 64 18.59 -12.63 6.18
C GLU A 64 17.51 -11.57 6.43
N LEU A 65 17.29 -10.66 5.47
CA LEU A 65 16.20 -9.69 5.55
C LEU A 65 14.84 -10.37 5.46
N ARG A 66 14.67 -11.31 4.54
CA ARG A 66 13.41 -12.06 4.38
C ARG A 66 13.08 -12.92 5.60
N GLU A 67 14.10 -13.56 6.21
CA GLU A 67 13.97 -14.27 7.47
C GLU A 67 13.58 -13.34 8.62
N ALA A 68 14.19 -12.16 8.70
CA ALA A 68 13.87 -11.17 9.71
C ALA A 68 12.41 -10.68 9.57
N ILE A 69 11.94 -10.45 8.34
CA ILE A 69 10.54 -10.10 8.03
C ILE A 69 9.61 -11.23 8.47
N SER A 70 9.90 -12.48 8.11
CA SER A 70 9.10 -13.64 8.51
C SER A 70 9.01 -13.78 10.03
N LYS A 71 10.13 -13.64 10.75
CA LYS A 71 10.18 -13.65 12.22
C LYS A 71 9.38 -12.49 12.83
N PHE A 72 9.42 -11.30 12.21
CA PHE A 72 8.64 -10.14 12.66
C PHE A 72 7.13 -10.41 12.55
N TYR A 73 6.66 -10.91 11.40
CA TYR A 73 5.25 -11.25 11.21
C TYR A 73 4.76 -12.35 12.15
N LEU A 74 5.58 -13.36 12.38
CA LEU A 74 5.25 -14.40 13.36
C LEU A 74 5.14 -13.82 14.78
N LYS A 75 6.10 -13.00 15.18
CA LYS A 75 6.15 -12.43 16.55
C LYS A 75 5.01 -11.47 16.85
N PHE A 76 4.67 -10.58 15.92
CA PHE A 76 3.75 -9.49 16.18
C PHE A 76 2.32 -9.74 15.69
N PHE A 77 2.15 -10.61 14.70
CA PHE A 77 0.86 -10.85 14.06
C PHE A 77 0.44 -12.33 14.08
N ASN A 78 1.29 -13.22 14.61
CA ASN A 78 1.08 -14.67 14.58
C ASN A 78 0.86 -15.21 13.14
N VAL A 79 1.53 -14.59 12.17
CA VAL A 79 1.51 -14.99 10.76
C VAL A 79 2.82 -15.67 10.42
N GLN A 80 2.73 -16.96 10.09
CA GLN A 80 3.87 -17.73 9.61
C GLN A 80 4.01 -17.55 8.09
N SER A 81 5.18 -17.22 7.61
CA SER A 81 5.51 -17.12 6.19
C SER A 81 6.85 -17.79 5.90
N ASN A 82 6.96 -18.39 4.71
CA ASN A 82 8.21 -18.99 4.24
C ASN A 82 9.11 -17.89 3.64
N PRO A 83 10.29 -17.61 4.20
CA PRO A 83 11.17 -16.55 3.71
C PRO A 83 11.73 -16.83 2.31
N ILE A 84 11.65 -18.06 1.81
CA ILE A 84 12.19 -18.43 0.49
C ILE A 84 11.26 -17.99 -0.64
N ASN A 85 9.94 -18.17 -0.48
CA ASN A 85 8.96 -18.01 -1.56
C ASN A 85 7.71 -17.19 -1.22
N GLU A 86 7.57 -16.71 0.03
CA GLU A 86 6.40 -15.93 0.46
C GLU A 86 6.76 -14.52 0.96
N VAL A 87 8.04 -14.13 0.90
CA VAL A 87 8.50 -12.81 1.30
C VAL A 87 9.32 -12.17 0.20
N LEU A 88 8.86 -11.01 -0.27
CA LEU A 88 9.57 -10.18 -1.24
C LEU A 88 9.74 -8.76 -0.68
N PRO A 89 10.96 -8.34 -0.30
CA PRO A 89 11.23 -6.96 0.11
C PRO A 89 10.99 -5.98 -1.04
N LEU A 90 10.40 -4.84 -0.72
CA LEU A 90 10.03 -3.80 -1.68
C LEU A 90 10.68 -2.46 -1.31
N MET A 91 10.92 -1.61 -2.30
CA MET A 91 11.29 -0.20 -2.09
C MET A 91 10.05 0.67 -1.84
N GLY A 92 9.25 0.25 -0.86
CA GLY A 92 7.98 0.87 -0.51
C GLY A 92 6.77 0.23 -1.17
N SER A 93 5.58 0.47 -0.60
CA SER A 93 4.32 -0.17 -1.01
C SER A 93 3.90 0.15 -2.46
N LYS A 94 4.28 1.30 -3.00
CA LYS A 94 3.94 1.68 -4.40
C LYS A 94 4.52 0.71 -5.42
N GLU A 95 5.73 0.21 -5.18
CA GLU A 95 6.37 -0.81 -6.02
C GLU A 95 5.55 -2.10 -6.00
N GLY A 96 5.14 -2.57 -4.81
CA GLY A 96 4.30 -3.75 -4.68
C GLY A 96 2.94 -3.59 -5.37
N ILE A 97 2.28 -2.44 -5.21
CA ILE A 97 1.01 -2.14 -5.89
C ILE A 97 1.18 -2.24 -7.41
N MET A 98 2.28 -1.68 -7.95
CA MET A 98 2.56 -1.74 -9.39
C MET A 98 2.81 -3.18 -9.85
N HIS A 99 3.69 -3.92 -9.17
CA HIS A 99 4.06 -5.28 -9.58
C HIS A 99 2.88 -6.25 -9.48
N ILE A 100 2.07 -6.18 -8.43
CA ILE A 100 0.86 -7.00 -8.29
C ILE A 100 -0.13 -6.65 -9.41
N SER A 101 -0.34 -5.36 -9.69
CA SER A 101 -1.22 -4.96 -10.77
C SER A 101 -0.75 -5.48 -12.13
N MET A 102 0.55 -5.40 -12.42
CA MET A 102 1.11 -5.96 -13.67
C MET A 102 1.00 -7.48 -13.76
N ALA A 103 1.07 -8.18 -12.62
CA ALA A 103 1.02 -9.64 -12.59
C ALA A 103 -0.41 -10.22 -12.75
N PHE A 104 -1.43 -9.48 -12.28
CA PHE A 104 -2.79 -10.01 -12.17
C PHE A 104 -3.83 -9.31 -13.04
N LEU A 105 -3.47 -8.21 -13.73
CA LEU A 105 -4.41 -7.43 -14.54
C LEU A 105 -4.02 -7.44 -16.01
N ASN A 106 -5.05 -7.52 -16.84
CA ASN A 106 -4.97 -7.27 -18.28
C ASN A 106 -5.70 -5.96 -18.64
N PRO A 107 -5.43 -5.37 -19.79
CA PRO A 107 -6.21 -4.25 -20.30
C PRO A 107 -7.72 -4.55 -20.29
N GLY A 108 -8.50 -3.65 -19.69
CA GLY A 108 -9.95 -3.78 -19.57
C GLY A 108 -10.47 -4.56 -18.35
N ASP A 109 -9.60 -5.21 -17.57
CA ASP A 109 -9.97 -5.74 -16.25
C ASP A 109 -10.38 -4.60 -15.31
N GLU A 110 -11.26 -4.89 -14.35
CA GLU A 110 -11.72 -3.92 -13.37
C GLU A 110 -11.07 -4.14 -12.01
N VAL A 111 -10.84 -3.03 -11.29
CA VAL A 111 -10.23 -3.02 -9.96
C VAL A 111 -11.07 -2.20 -9.01
N LEU A 112 -11.54 -2.80 -7.93
CA LEU A 112 -12.23 -2.09 -6.86
C LEU A 112 -11.23 -1.28 -6.03
N ILE A 113 -11.46 0.03 -5.93
CA ILE A 113 -10.62 0.96 -5.16
C ILE A 113 -11.45 1.74 -4.14
N PRO A 114 -10.93 1.96 -2.91
CA PRO A 114 -11.67 2.69 -1.88
C PRO A 114 -11.78 4.18 -2.21
N ASN A 115 -12.93 4.77 -1.87
CA ASN A 115 -13.18 6.21 -1.95
C ASN A 115 -13.80 6.72 -0.61
N PRO A 116 -13.08 7.55 0.18
CA PRO A 116 -11.70 8.00 -0.05
C PRO A 116 -10.69 6.86 0.05
N GLY A 117 -9.51 7.04 -0.54
CA GLY A 117 -8.45 6.02 -0.52
C GLY A 117 -7.11 6.52 -1.05
N TYR A 118 -6.13 5.63 -1.06
CA TYR A 118 -4.79 5.96 -1.52
C TYR A 118 -4.75 6.18 -3.04
N PRO A 119 -4.34 7.38 -3.52
CA PRO A 119 -4.41 7.70 -4.95
C PRO A 119 -3.60 6.78 -5.86
N THR A 120 -2.62 6.07 -5.32
CA THR A 120 -1.78 5.13 -6.05
C THR A 120 -2.59 4.00 -6.67
N TYR A 121 -3.62 3.50 -5.98
CA TYR A 121 -4.47 2.43 -6.51
C TYR A 121 -5.08 2.80 -7.86
N SER A 122 -5.73 3.96 -7.95
CA SER A 122 -6.31 4.44 -9.21
C SER A 122 -5.27 4.73 -10.29
N SER A 123 -4.13 5.32 -9.90
CA SER A 123 -3.07 5.69 -10.84
C SER A 123 -2.43 4.46 -11.48
N VAL A 124 -2.09 3.45 -10.66
CA VAL A 124 -1.47 2.21 -11.14
C VAL A 124 -2.46 1.40 -11.97
N THR A 125 -3.73 1.28 -11.53
CA THR A 125 -4.76 0.61 -12.33
C THR A 125 -4.84 1.16 -13.75
N LYS A 126 -4.81 2.50 -13.89
CA LYS A 126 -4.82 3.14 -15.22
C LYS A 126 -3.52 2.93 -16.00
N LEU A 127 -2.37 2.83 -15.33
CA LEU A 127 -1.07 2.60 -15.98
C LEU A 127 -1.01 1.22 -16.65
N VAL A 128 -1.65 0.22 -16.05
CA VAL A 128 -1.74 -1.13 -16.63
C VAL A 128 -2.97 -1.32 -17.54
N GLU A 129 -3.60 -0.21 -17.95
CA GLU A 129 -4.76 -0.17 -18.85
C GLU A 129 -6.02 -0.88 -18.29
N ALA A 130 -6.06 -1.10 -16.97
CA ALA A 130 -7.23 -1.58 -16.27
C ALA A 130 -8.14 -0.42 -15.83
N ILE A 131 -9.37 -0.73 -15.43
CA ILE A 131 -10.44 0.23 -15.14
C ILE A 131 -10.63 0.33 -13.61
N PRO A 132 -10.35 1.48 -13.00
CA PRO A 132 -10.63 1.67 -11.58
C PRO A 132 -12.12 1.89 -11.33
N VAL A 133 -12.73 1.05 -10.50
CA VAL A 133 -14.12 1.12 -10.07
C VAL A 133 -14.16 1.48 -8.59
N SER A 134 -14.64 2.67 -8.27
CA SER A 134 -14.70 3.13 -6.88
C SER A 134 -15.81 2.44 -6.08
N TYR A 135 -15.50 2.13 -4.83
CA TYR A 135 -16.49 1.82 -3.81
C TYR A 135 -16.40 2.83 -2.66
N ASP A 136 -17.53 3.36 -2.24
CA ASP A 136 -17.56 4.43 -1.26
C ASP A 136 -17.49 3.90 0.16
N LEU A 137 -16.63 4.55 0.95
CA LEU A 137 -16.51 4.36 2.39
C LEU A 137 -17.12 5.57 3.09
N ASN A 138 -17.87 5.34 4.15
CA ASN A 138 -18.50 6.41 4.91
C ASN A 138 -18.64 6.02 6.39
N ASN A 139 -18.93 7.01 7.23
CA ASN A 139 -19.05 6.82 8.67
C ASN A 139 -20.24 5.94 9.09
N LYS A 140 -21.28 5.79 8.26
CA LYS A 140 -22.43 4.93 8.57
C LYS A 140 -22.03 3.45 8.62
N ASN A 141 -21.05 3.07 7.79
CA ASN A 141 -20.49 1.72 7.74
C ASN A 141 -19.12 1.63 8.42
N ASN A 142 -18.83 2.54 9.35
CA ASN A 142 -17.52 2.60 10.03
C ASN A 142 -16.34 2.61 9.06
N TRP A 143 -16.49 3.25 7.90
CA TRP A 143 -15.50 3.29 6.82
C TRP A 143 -15.12 1.90 6.29
N PHE A 144 -16.06 0.96 6.29
CA PHE A 144 -15.89 -0.38 5.74
C PHE A 144 -16.72 -0.55 4.46
N PRO A 145 -16.29 -1.42 3.51
CA PRO A 145 -17.06 -1.66 2.28
C PRO A 145 -18.48 -2.17 2.58
N ASP A 146 -19.46 -1.58 1.93
CA ASP A 146 -20.83 -2.09 1.96
C ASP A 146 -21.00 -3.18 0.90
N LEU A 147 -20.93 -4.44 1.34
CA LEU A 147 -21.03 -5.59 0.45
C LEU A 147 -22.40 -5.65 -0.25
N THR A 148 -23.47 -5.17 0.38
CA THR A 148 -24.80 -5.17 -0.22
C THR A 148 -24.93 -4.21 -1.40
N VAL A 149 -24.12 -3.14 -1.37
CA VAL A 149 -24.01 -2.20 -2.49
C VAL A 149 -23.13 -2.77 -3.59
N LEU A 150 -22.04 -3.44 -3.22
CA LEU A 150 -21.15 -4.08 -4.19
C LEU A 150 -21.82 -5.21 -4.95
N GLU A 151 -22.66 -6.00 -4.29
CA GLU A 151 -23.42 -7.10 -4.92
C GLU A 151 -24.41 -6.65 -6.00
N LYS A 152 -24.80 -5.37 -5.99
CA LYS A 152 -25.68 -4.81 -7.03
C LYS A 152 -24.93 -4.39 -8.29
N LYS A 153 -23.58 -4.41 -8.26
CA LYS A 153 -22.73 -4.08 -9.41
C LYS A 153 -22.46 -5.33 -10.24
N ASP A 154 -22.19 -5.15 -11.52
CA ASP A 154 -21.56 -6.20 -12.32
C ASP A 154 -20.11 -6.31 -11.91
N LEU A 155 -19.74 -7.44 -11.32
CA LEU A 155 -18.38 -7.74 -10.86
C LEU A 155 -17.64 -8.72 -11.75
N SER A 156 -18.19 -9.08 -12.90
CA SER A 156 -17.65 -10.12 -13.80
C SER A 156 -16.23 -9.83 -14.30
N LYS A 157 -15.86 -8.54 -14.41
CA LYS A 157 -14.54 -8.09 -14.84
C LYS A 157 -13.61 -7.72 -13.70
N VAL A 158 -14.10 -7.74 -12.45
CA VAL A 158 -13.30 -7.36 -11.28
C VAL A 158 -12.32 -8.46 -10.94
N LYS A 159 -11.02 -8.12 -10.91
CA LYS A 159 -9.93 -9.04 -10.57
C LYS A 159 -9.34 -8.77 -9.20
N ILE A 160 -9.20 -7.50 -8.86
CA ILE A 160 -8.54 -7.06 -7.61
C ILE A 160 -9.48 -6.12 -6.84
N MET A 161 -9.47 -6.24 -5.52
CA MET A 161 -10.00 -5.25 -4.59
C MET A 161 -8.91 -4.79 -3.64
N TRP A 162 -8.58 -3.50 -3.67
CA TRP A 162 -7.64 -2.90 -2.73
C TRP A 162 -8.35 -2.50 -1.45
N ILE A 163 -7.77 -2.88 -0.32
CA ILE A 163 -8.18 -2.45 1.03
C ILE A 163 -6.98 -1.96 1.82
N ASN A 164 -7.23 -1.14 2.84
CA ASN A 164 -6.18 -0.65 3.72
C ASN A 164 -6.76 -0.34 5.10
N TYR A 165 -6.28 -1.04 6.14
CA TYR A 165 -6.68 -0.80 7.53
C TYR A 165 -5.45 -0.92 8.45
N PRO A 166 -5.26 -0.01 9.44
CA PRO A 166 -6.09 1.19 9.67
C PRO A 166 -6.24 2.01 8.39
N HIS A 167 -7.47 2.49 8.12
CA HIS A 167 -7.80 3.06 6.82
C HIS A 167 -7.14 4.44 6.61
N MET A 168 -6.47 4.61 5.50
CA MET A 168 -5.98 5.91 5.05
C MET A 168 -6.95 6.53 4.02
N PRO A 169 -7.49 7.77 4.25
CA PRO A 169 -7.01 8.76 5.21
C PRO A 169 -7.83 8.85 6.51
N THR A 170 -8.82 8.00 6.76
CA THR A 170 -9.80 8.21 7.84
C THR A 170 -9.31 7.76 9.22
N GLY A 171 -8.30 6.88 9.29
CA GLY A 171 -7.82 6.28 10.53
C GLY A 171 -8.75 5.21 11.12
N ALA A 172 -9.81 4.82 10.41
CA ALA A 172 -10.75 3.80 10.89
C ALA A 172 -10.07 2.43 11.00
N ASN A 173 -10.35 1.72 12.07
CA ASN A 173 -9.89 0.35 12.29
C ASN A 173 -10.92 -0.65 11.75
N ALA A 174 -10.46 -1.82 11.38
CA ALA A 174 -11.30 -2.96 11.08
C ALA A 174 -11.26 -3.99 12.22
N ASP A 175 -12.35 -4.72 12.39
CA ASP A 175 -12.42 -5.88 13.29
C ASP A 175 -12.31 -7.20 12.52
N VAL A 176 -11.98 -8.27 13.24
CA VAL A 176 -11.78 -9.61 12.66
C VAL A 176 -13.05 -10.15 11.98
N THR A 177 -14.22 -9.86 12.56
CA THR A 177 -15.51 -10.34 12.04
C THR A 177 -15.81 -9.73 10.68
N THR A 178 -15.59 -8.42 10.55
CA THR A 178 -15.81 -7.68 9.33
C THR A 178 -14.81 -8.10 8.24
N PHE A 179 -13.55 -8.30 8.61
CA PHE A 179 -12.54 -8.86 7.69
C PHE A 179 -12.92 -10.26 7.21
N SER A 180 -13.37 -11.13 8.10
CA SER A 180 -13.77 -12.49 7.74
C SER A 180 -14.90 -12.52 6.72
N LYS A 181 -15.90 -11.64 6.88
CA LYS A 181 -17.00 -11.48 5.92
C LYS A 181 -16.50 -11.03 4.56
N LEU A 182 -15.61 -10.02 4.54
CA LEU A 182 -15.03 -9.51 3.30
C LEU A 182 -14.18 -10.56 2.56
N ILE A 183 -13.37 -11.32 3.29
CA ILE A 183 -12.56 -12.41 2.72
C ILE A 183 -13.45 -13.49 2.11
N SER A 184 -14.50 -13.90 2.83
CA SER A 184 -15.44 -14.91 2.33
C SER A 184 -16.15 -14.44 1.06
N TRP A 185 -16.63 -13.19 1.06
CA TRP A 185 -17.25 -12.56 -0.09
C TRP A 185 -16.31 -12.48 -1.30
N ALA A 186 -15.09 -11.98 -1.09
CA ALA A 186 -14.11 -11.85 -2.17
C ALA A 186 -13.74 -13.22 -2.79
N ARG A 187 -13.61 -14.25 -1.96
CA ARG A 187 -13.38 -15.64 -2.43
C ARG A 187 -14.55 -16.16 -3.25
N GLU A 188 -15.79 -15.94 -2.81
CA GLU A 188 -17.00 -16.35 -3.53
C GLU A 188 -17.05 -15.69 -4.92
N LYS A 189 -16.69 -14.40 -5.00
CA LYS A 189 -16.68 -13.65 -6.26
C LYS A 189 -15.43 -13.89 -7.12
N GLY A 190 -14.44 -14.64 -6.64
CA GLY A 190 -13.18 -14.86 -7.35
C GLY A 190 -12.31 -13.59 -7.45
N ILE A 191 -12.47 -12.66 -6.49
CA ILE A 191 -11.76 -11.38 -6.44
C ILE A 191 -10.54 -11.53 -5.52
N LEU A 192 -9.36 -11.14 -6.02
CA LEU A 192 -8.14 -11.08 -5.22
C LEU A 192 -8.19 -9.86 -4.29
N LEU A 193 -8.27 -10.12 -2.99
CA LEU A 193 -8.25 -9.09 -1.96
C LEU A 193 -6.82 -8.79 -1.55
N ILE A 194 -6.40 -7.51 -1.59
CA ILE A 194 -5.03 -7.05 -1.31
C ILE A 194 -5.04 -5.86 -0.36
#